data_cb02b39d7604d896f02e7c984f5a5549
#
_entry.id   cb02b39d7604d896f02e7c984f5a5549
#
_cell.length_a   1.000
_cell.length_b   1.000
_cell.length_c   1.000
_cell.angle_alpha   90.00
_cell.angle_beta   90.00
_cell.angle_gamma   90.00
#
_symmetry.space_group_name_H-M   'P 1'
#
loop_
_entity.id
_entity.type
_entity.pdbx_description
1 polymer ?
#
loop_
_entity_poly.entity_id
_entity_poly.type
_entity_poly.pdbx_seq_one_letter_code
_entity_poly.pdbx_strand_id
1 'polypeptide(L)'
;MKFIGKLILYLLVALLVVILGLYFLLQTRWGAEHVSAWVSENSQYRLAFDAMDHRFSSPTHVLLENVTFGRDGQPATLVAKTVDIGLSSRQLTDPFHVDTILLKDGTLNISLQTAPFPFQADRLQLQGMAFNSPGSEWDLSAQRVNGGVIPWLPEAGHVLGRKAQIQLSAGSLTLNNVPATNVLIEGSIDNEQVNLSNIGADVARGALTGVARRNADGSWMVENLRLNDIRLQSDKSLSDFFAPLTTVPSLEIGRLEVTDARLQGPDWAVTDLDLSLRNLTFSKDDWQSQEGKLSMNASEFIFGSLHLFDPILNAEFSPQGIALRQFTSRWEGGMIRTSGNWLRDGKALVLDDAALAGVEYTLPENWKKQWMKPLPAWLNSLTLKKLSASRNLLIDIDPAFPWQLTALDGYGANLGLVQDRKWGVWSGNATLNAAAATFNRVDVRRPSLSLTANASTVNISELSAFTEKGLLEATASVSQLPQRQTQISLTGRGVPVNVLQQWGWPALPLAGDGNIQLTASGSIQADVPLKPTVNGQLHAVNAEQQQVTQTMTGGVVSTTAQ
;
A
#
# COMPACT_ATOMS: atom_id res chain seq x y z
N MET A 1 25.70 63.57 63.72
CA MET A 1 26.05 62.55 62.70
C MET A 1 26.01 61.06 63.23
N LYS A 2 26.58 60.73 64.39
CA LYS A 2 26.62 59.36 64.92
C LYS A 2 25.24 58.71 65.20
N PHE A 3 24.22 59.53 65.56
CA PHE A 3 22.89 59.07 65.88
C PHE A 3 22.08 58.66 64.64
N ILE A 4 22.18 59.49 63.56
CA ILE A 4 21.50 59.20 62.26
C ILE A 4 22.08 57.95 61.60
N GLY A 5 23.42 57.74 61.68
CA GLY A 5 24.07 56.55 61.17
C GLY A 5 23.61 55.24 61.87
N LYS A 6 23.39 55.29 63.20
CA LYS A 6 22.86 54.18 63.97
C LYS A 6 21.39 53.89 63.64
N LEU A 7 20.57 54.93 63.43
CA LEU A 7 19.17 54.78 63.05
C LEU A 7 19.03 54.17 61.68
N ILE A 8 19.85 54.60 60.69
CA ILE A 8 19.89 53.98 59.33
C ILE A 8 20.35 52.55 59.43
N LEU A 9 21.36 52.24 60.27
CA LEU A 9 21.82 50.84 60.45
C LEU A 9 20.72 49.97 61.04
N TYR A 10 19.98 50.42 62.06
CA TYR A 10 18.84 49.64 62.60
C TYR A 10 17.71 49.48 61.62
N LEU A 11 17.43 50.49 60.80
CA LEU A 11 16.41 50.38 59.73
C LEU A 11 16.80 49.37 58.66
N LEU A 12 18.10 49.38 58.26
CA LEU A 12 18.64 48.41 57.30
C LEU A 12 18.61 46.97 57.88
N VAL A 13 18.99 46.81 59.17
CA VAL A 13 18.91 45.50 59.83
C VAL A 13 17.46 45.01 59.98
N ALA A 14 16.55 45.93 60.35
CA ALA A 14 15.13 45.60 60.42
C ALA A 14 14.56 45.22 59.04
N LEU A 15 14.92 45.99 58.03
CA LEU A 15 14.55 45.66 56.62
C LEU A 15 15.10 44.29 56.19
N LEU A 16 16.38 44.00 56.50
CA LEU A 16 17.00 42.72 56.22
C LEU A 16 16.28 41.57 56.93
N VAL A 17 15.93 41.76 58.23
CA VAL A 17 15.17 40.75 58.98
C VAL A 17 13.78 40.52 58.42
N VAL A 18 13.10 41.58 57.94
CA VAL A 18 11.80 41.47 57.26
C VAL A 18 11.94 40.72 55.93
N ILE A 19 12.96 41.05 55.13
CA ILE A 19 13.23 40.37 53.85
C ILE A 19 13.55 38.90 54.11
N LEU A 20 14.38 38.56 55.10
CA LEU A 20 14.69 37.19 55.47
C LEU A 20 13.44 36.47 56.00
N GLY A 21 12.62 37.13 56.83
CA GLY A 21 11.36 36.60 57.31
C GLY A 21 10.38 36.29 56.18
N LEU A 22 10.20 37.21 55.24
CA LEU A 22 9.39 36.99 54.05
C LEU A 22 9.96 35.88 53.16
N TYR A 23 11.26 35.82 53.01
CA TYR A 23 11.93 34.74 52.27
C TYR A 23 11.63 33.35 52.85
N PHE A 24 11.77 33.16 54.14
CA PHE A 24 11.45 31.88 54.78
C PHE A 24 9.94 31.60 54.81
N LEU A 25 9.11 32.64 54.90
CA LEU A 25 7.66 32.50 54.87
C LEU A 25 7.15 32.07 53.50
N LEU A 26 7.76 32.55 52.43
CA LEU A 26 7.45 32.12 51.04
C LEU A 26 7.77 30.66 50.79
N GLN A 27 8.74 30.07 51.52
CA GLN A 27 9.10 28.65 51.38
C GLN A 27 8.17 27.74 52.18
N THR A 28 7.21 28.27 52.92
CA THR A 28 6.21 27.51 53.65
C THR A 28 4.99 27.23 52.77
N ARG A 29 4.14 26.27 53.20
CA ARG A 29 2.85 25.99 52.58
C ARG A 29 1.96 27.24 52.48
N TRP A 30 2.01 28.10 53.49
CA TRP A 30 1.30 29.39 53.49
C TRP A 30 1.75 30.28 52.32
N GLY A 31 3.06 30.35 52.05
CA GLY A 31 3.60 31.10 50.90
C GLY A 31 3.14 30.49 49.58
N ALA A 32 3.17 29.17 49.44
CA ALA A 32 2.69 28.46 48.26
C ALA A 32 1.21 28.77 47.96
N GLU A 33 0.34 28.74 48.97
CA GLU A 33 -1.07 29.06 48.82
C GLU A 33 -1.30 30.51 48.39
N HIS A 34 -0.56 31.45 48.97
CA HIS A 34 -0.69 32.90 48.63
C HIS A 34 -0.18 33.22 47.21
N VAL A 35 0.95 32.63 46.79
CA VAL A 35 1.48 32.83 45.44
C VAL A 35 0.53 32.17 44.43
N SER A 36 0.02 31.01 44.72
CA SER A 36 -0.98 30.30 43.86
C SER A 36 -2.25 31.15 43.72
N ALA A 37 -2.80 31.67 44.81
CA ALA A 37 -3.98 32.53 44.82
C ALA A 37 -3.73 33.81 44.03
N TRP A 38 -2.60 34.46 44.25
CA TRP A 38 -2.25 35.69 43.55
C TRP A 38 -2.14 35.50 42.02
N VAL A 39 -1.49 34.40 41.55
CA VAL A 39 -1.40 34.08 40.13
C VAL A 39 -2.81 33.82 39.55
N SER A 40 -3.62 33.07 40.25
CA SER A 40 -4.98 32.71 39.79
C SER A 40 -5.96 33.88 39.78
N GLU A 41 -5.81 34.84 40.72
CA GLU A 41 -6.67 36.03 40.81
C GLU A 41 -6.25 37.14 39.82
N ASN A 42 -4.94 37.22 39.48
CA ASN A 42 -4.40 38.30 38.67
C ASN A 42 -4.01 37.91 37.23
N SER A 43 -4.32 36.65 36.83
CA SER A 43 -4.07 36.15 35.49
C SER A 43 -5.18 35.24 35.01
N GLN A 44 -5.15 34.89 33.73
CA GLN A 44 -6.03 33.85 33.15
C GLN A 44 -5.57 32.42 33.42
N TYR A 45 -4.51 32.26 34.21
CA TYR A 45 -3.92 30.94 34.51
C TYR A 45 -4.21 30.55 35.95
N ARG A 46 -4.35 29.26 36.18
CA ARG A 46 -4.44 28.62 37.48
C ARG A 46 -3.12 27.93 37.77
N LEU A 47 -2.45 28.35 38.83
CA LEU A 47 -1.26 27.73 39.38
C LEU A 47 -1.58 27.16 40.76
N ALA A 48 -1.18 25.93 41.04
CA ALA A 48 -1.19 25.36 42.37
C ALA A 48 0.09 24.56 42.59
N PHE A 49 0.68 24.65 43.77
CA PHE A 49 1.81 23.82 44.19
C PHE A 49 1.83 23.72 45.75
N ASP A 50 2.42 22.65 46.25
CA ASP A 50 2.39 22.36 47.70
C ASP A 50 3.50 23.06 48.47
N ALA A 51 4.69 23.18 47.89
CA ALA A 51 5.85 23.76 48.53
C ALA A 51 6.78 24.42 47.50
N MET A 52 7.49 25.46 47.96
CA MET A 52 8.58 26.09 47.22
C MET A 52 9.87 25.93 48.05
N ASP A 53 10.88 25.29 47.49
CA ASP A 53 12.19 25.13 48.12
C ASP A 53 13.25 25.93 47.36
N HIS A 54 14.06 26.67 48.09
CA HIS A 54 15.19 27.43 47.54
C HIS A 54 16.41 27.17 48.43
N ARG A 55 17.44 26.57 47.84
CA ARG A 55 18.62 26.13 48.59
C ARG A 55 19.77 27.11 48.42
N PHE A 56 20.41 27.46 49.52
CA PHE A 56 21.61 28.29 49.49
C PHE A 56 22.77 27.64 48.72
N SER A 57 22.79 26.34 48.58
CA SER A 57 23.76 25.61 47.73
C SER A 57 23.50 25.77 46.23
N SER A 58 22.31 26.19 45.84
CA SER A 58 21.88 26.41 44.45
C SER A 58 21.03 27.69 44.39
N PRO A 59 21.64 28.86 44.63
CA PRO A 59 20.92 30.10 44.84
C PRO A 59 20.19 30.63 43.60
N THR A 60 20.45 30.07 42.45
CA THR A 60 19.78 30.40 41.18
C THR A 60 18.62 29.46 40.83
N HIS A 61 18.30 28.48 41.70
CA HIS A 61 17.25 27.52 41.46
C HIS A 61 16.11 27.63 42.45
N VAL A 62 14.89 27.57 41.94
CA VAL A 62 13.65 27.49 42.72
C VAL A 62 12.95 26.18 42.39
N LEU A 63 12.73 25.35 43.40
CA LEU A 63 12.08 24.08 43.29
C LEU A 63 10.62 24.21 43.75
N LEU A 64 9.67 23.81 42.90
CA LEU A 64 8.25 23.73 43.22
C LEU A 64 7.83 22.27 43.28
N GLU A 65 7.04 21.89 44.27
CA GLU A 65 6.56 20.54 44.46
C GLU A 65 5.06 20.40 44.20
N ASN A 66 4.66 19.27 43.55
CA ASN A 66 3.29 18.93 43.18
C ASN A 66 2.57 20.06 42.40
N VAL A 67 3.19 20.48 41.34
CA VAL A 67 2.74 21.60 40.51
C VAL A 67 1.59 21.19 39.61
N THR A 68 0.53 22.00 39.63
CA THR A 68 -0.56 21.93 38.64
C THR A 68 -0.69 23.30 37.99
N PHE A 69 -0.60 23.35 36.66
CA PHE A 69 -0.71 24.59 35.90
C PHE A 69 -1.66 24.41 34.72
N GLY A 70 -2.46 25.41 34.45
CA GLY A 70 -3.39 25.40 33.33
C GLY A 70 -4.14 26.72 33.21
N ARG A 71 -5.05 26.79 32.27
CA ARG A 71 -5.94 27.93 32.10
C ARG A 71 -7.16 27.78 33.03
N ASP A 72 -7.67 28.89 33.54
CA ASP A 72 -8.87 28.85 34.36
C ASP A 72 -10.06 28.25 33.59
N GLY A 73 -10.82 27.38 34.26
CA GLY A 73 -11.97 26.68 33.64
C GLY A 73 -11.61 25.57 32.63
N GLN A 74 -10.32 25.28 32.41
CA GLN A 74 -9.87 24.20 31.52
C GLN A 74 -9.11 23.10 32.28
N PRO A 75 -8.99 21.88 31.73
CA PRO A 75 -8.12 20.85 32.29
C PRO A 75 -6.68 21.34 32.43
N ALA A 76 -5.96 20.79 33.41
CA ALA A 76 -4.57 21.16 33.64
C ALA A 76 -3.71 20.83 32.40
N THR A 77 -2.96 21.83 31.94
CA THR A 77 -1.98 21.67 30.84
C THR A 77 -0.73 20.95 31.33
N LEU A 78 -0.26 21.27 32.54
CA LEU A 78 0.89 20.66 33.19
C LEU A 78 0.51 20.16 34.58
N VAL A 79 0.87 18.92 34.86
CA VAL A 79 0.94 18.37 36.21
C VAL A 79 2.32 17.78 36.38
N ALA A 80 3.09 18.20 37.40
CA ALA A 80 4.43 17.69 37.63
C ALA A 80 4.70 17.53 39.12
N LYS A 81 5.33 16.41 39.49
CA LYS A 81 5.76 16.19 40.88
C LYS A 81 6.78 17.24 41.32
N THR A 82 7.65 17.62 40.38
CA THR A 82 8.67 18.62 40.64
C THR A 82 8.89 19.50 39.41
N VAL A 83 8.97 20.81 39.62
CA VAL A 83 9.40 21.82 38.66
C VAL A 83 10.58 22.56 39.25
N ASP A 84 11.76 22.46 38.60
CA ASP A 84 12.95 23.21 38.99
C ASP A 84 13.18 24.35 37.98
N ILE A 85 13.21 25.57 38.47
CA ILE A 85 13.34 26.80 37.67
C ILE A 85 14.70 27.42 37.95
N GLY A 86 15.55 27.45 36.93
CA GLY A 86 16.84 28.15 37.00
C GLY A 86 16.70 29.61 36.60
N LEU A 87 17.16 30.48 37.48
CA LEU A 87 17.09 31.92 37.35
C LEU A 87 18.47 32.52 37.08
N SER A 88 18.51 33.69 36.43
CA SER A 88 19.71 34.50 36.24
C SER A 88 19.44 35.99 36.44
N SER A 89 20.40 36.83 36.17
CA SER A 89 20.18 38.26 36.18
C SER A 89 19.22 38.78 35.11
N ARG A 90 18.88 37.96 34.12
CA ARG A 90 17.95 38.29 33.04
C ARG A 90 16.54 38.57 33.54
N GLN A 91 16.12 37.94 34.63
CA GLN A 91 14.78 38.14 35.23
C GLN A 91 14.59 39.60 35.73
N LEU A 92 15.65 40.36 35.90
CA LEU A 92 15.56 41.80 36.24
C LEU A 92 15.02 42.65 35.09
N THR A 93 15.22 42.21 33.86
CA THR A 93 14.78 42.91 32.63
C THR A 93 13.65 42.17 31.90
N ASP A 94 13.61 40.86 32.02
CA ASP A 94 12.63 39.98 31.41
C ASP A 94 12.19 38.89 32.41
N PRO A 95 11.21 39.17 33.27
CA PRO A 95 10.86 38.31 34.42
C PRO A 95 10.23 36.97 34.00
N PHE A 96 9.72 36.87 32.77
CA PHE A 96 9.06 35.65 32.28
C PHE A 96 9.98 34.78 31.43
N HIS A 97 11.23 35.16 31.20
CA HIS A 97 12.22 34.38 30.50
C HIS A 97 13.27 33.86 31.50
N VAL A 98 13.25 32.57 31.78
CA VAL A 98 14.17 31.90 32.72
C VAL A 98 15.28 31.16 31.98
N ASP A 99 16.35 30.81 32.68
CA ASP A 99 17.48 30.09 32.06
C ASP A 99 17.11 28.62 31.80
N THR A 100 16.53 27.98 32.81
CA THR A 100 16.17 26.55 32.70
C THR A 100 14.84 26.26 33.37
N ILE A 101 14.10 25.32 32.78
CA ILE A 101 12.95 24.66 33.40
C ILE A 101 13.16 23.15 33.31
N LEU A 102 13.17 22.46 34.45
CA LEU A 102 13.16 21.01 34.52
C LEU A 102 11.81 20.54 35.05
N LEU A 103 11.08 19.79 34.24
CA LEU A 103 9.83 19.12 34.61
C LEU A 103 10.10 17.65 34.93
N LYS A 104 9.62 17.20 36.08
CA LYS A 104 9.91 15.87 36.60
C LYS A 104 8.66 15.13 37.03
N ASP A 105 8.51 13.88 36.55
CA ASP A 105 7.48 12.94 36.96
C ASP A 105 6.06 13.56 36.90
N GLY A 106 5.53 13.71 35.69
CA GLY A 106 4.24 14.35 35.51
C GLY A 106 3.62 14.12 34.14
N THR A 107 2.65 14.96 33.81
CA THR A 107 1.93 14.89 32.53
C THR A 107 1.86 16.28 31.91
N LEU A 108 2.14 16.36 30.63
CA LEU A 108 1.95 17.54 29.79
C LEU A 108 0.85 17.26 28.76
N ASN A 109 -0.29 17.94 28.91
CA ASN A 109 -1.44 17.82 28.02
C ASN A 109 -1.46 19.01 27.07
N ILE A 110 -1.28 18.76 25.77
CA ILE A 110 -1.23 19.78 24.75
C ILE A 110 -2.33 19.51 23.73
N SER A 111 -3.15 20.50 23.46
CA SER A 111 -4.10 20.49 22.35
C SER A 111 -3.80 21.67 21.40
N LEU A 112 -4.31 21.64 20.19
CA LEU A 112 -4.21 22.75 19.24
C LEU A 112 -4.79 24.06 19.79
N GLN A 113 -5.68 23.97 20.79
CA GLN A 113 -6.30 25.11 21.47
C GLN A 113 -5.58 25.53 22.74
N THR A 114 -4.47 24.85 23.11
CA THR A 114 -3.71 25.21 24.31
C THR A 114 -3.15 26.60 24.13
N ALA A 115 -3.48 27.50 25.08
CA ALA A 115 -2.90 28.83 25.10
C ALA A 115 -1.36 28.73 25.28
N PRO A 116 -0.58 29.66 24.72
CA PRO A 116 0.85 29.64 24.90
C PRO A 116 1.19 29.73 26.39
N PHE A 117 2.26 29.08 26.79
CA PHE A 117 2.79 29.26 28.15
C PHE A 117 3.20 30.71 28.34
N PRO A 118 2.94 31.30 29.52
CA PRO A 118 3.29 32.71 29.77
C PRO A 118 4.79 32.92 30.03
N PHE A 119 5.60 31.88 30.07
CA PHE A 119 7.03 31.92 30.35
C PHE A 119 7.82 31.18 29.27
N GLN A 120 9.06 31.57 29.15
CA GLN A 120 10.03 31.07 28.19
C GLN A 120 11.28 30.61 28.92
N ALA A 121 12.09 29.76 28.32
CA ALA A 121 13.36 29.33 28.88
C ALA A 121 14.43 29.16 27.80
N ASP A 122 15.69 29.39 28.14
CA ASP A 122 16.80 29.05 27.27
C ASP A 122 16.92 27.53 27.12
N ARG A 123 16.42 26.75 28.12
CA ARG A 123 16.38 25.31 28.09
C ARG A 123 15.17 24.72 28.84
N LEU A 124 14.37 23.94 28.18
CA LEU A 124 13.40 23.04 28.81
C LEU A 124 13.99 21.65 28.91
N GLN A 125 13.91 21.03 30.08
CA GLN A 125 14.31 19.65 30.34
C GLN A 125 13.11 18.84 30.83
N LEU A 126 12.98 17.62 30.38
CA LEU A 126 11.93 16.67 30.75
C LEU A 126 12.57 15.44 31.37
N GLN A 127 12.02 14.95 32.46
CA GLN A 127 12.45 13.72 33.12
C GLN A 127 11.23 12.93 33.58
N GLY A 128 11.03 11.75 33.00
CA GLY A 128 9.93 10.85 33.36
C GLY A 128 8.53 11.40 33.05
N MET A 129 8.38 12.34 32.14
CA MET A 129 7.12 12.99 31.81
C MET A 129 6.24 12.10 30.92
N ALA A 130 4.92 12.22 31.08
CA ALA A 130 3.95 11.77 30.09
C ALA A 130 3.53 12.95 29.20
N PHE A 131 3.25 12.67 27.96
CA PHE A 131 2.82 13.64 26.97
C PHE A 131 1.54 13.17 26.29
N ASN A 132 0.51 14.00 26.21
CA ASN A 132 -0.74 13.70 25.56
C ASN A 132 -1.16 14.88 24.68
N SER A 133 -1.49 14.58 23.43
CA SER A 133 -2.03 15.56 22.46
C SER A 133 -3.31 15.02 21.82
N PRO A 134 -4.41 14.93 22.58
CA PRO A 134 -5.67 14.42 22.04
C PRO A 134 -6.33 15.41 21.08
N GLY A 135 -6.95 14.90 20.01
CA GLY A 135 -7.75 15.69 19.08
C GLY A 135 -6.93 16.58 18.14
N SER A 136 -5.63 16.37 18.03
CA SER A 136 -4.80 16.96 16.98
C SER A 136 -4.88 16.13 15.68
N GLU A 137 -4.37 16.66 14.58
CA GLU A 137 -4.21 15.93 13.32
C GLU A 137 -3.44 14.60 13.52
N TRP A 138 -2.57 14.57 14.54
CA TRP A 138 -1.79 13.42 14.98
C TRP A 138 -2.16 13.11 16.44
N ASP A 139 -2.95 12.09 16.67
CA ASP A 139 -3.23 11.62 18.03
C ASP A 139 -1.97 10.99 18.61
N LEU A 140 -1.33 11.75 19.53
CA LEU A 140 -0.03 11.43 20.10
C LEU A 140 -0.13 11.25 21.61
N SER A 141 0.32 10.13 22.12
CA SER A 141 0.58 9.93 23.54
C SER A 141 1.96 9.31 23.75
N ALA A 142 2.69 9.78 24.75
CA ALA A 142 4.01 9.25 25.11
C ALA A 142 4.18 9.14 26.62
N GLN A 143 4.97 8.16 27.07
CA GLN A 143 5.25 7.89 28.47
C GLN A 143 6.75 7.83 28.71
N ARG A 144 7.16 8.25 29.92
CA ARG A 144 8.56 8.28 30.33
C ARG A 144 9.42 9.09 29.36
N VAL A 145 8.92 10.26 29.01
CA VAL A 145 9.63 11.19 28.12
C VAL A 145 10.77 11.85 28.89
N ASN A 146 11.96 11.77 28.32
CA ASN A 146 13.17 12.41 28.82
C ASN A 146 13.84 13.20 27.71
N GLY A 147 14.60 14.24 28.07
CA GLY A 147 15.34 15.01 27.09
C GLY A 147 15.15 16.52 27.24
N GLY A 148 15.29 17.24 26.13
CA GLY A 148 15.23 18.70 26.19
C GLY A 148 14.88 19.39 24.88
N VAL A 149 14.53 20.67 25.03
CA VAL A 149 14.22 21.62 23.95
C VAL A 149 15.04 22.88 24.20
N ILE A 150 15.80 23.36 23.23
CA ILE A 150 16.75 24.46 23.34
C ILE A 150 16.70 25.36 22.11
N PRO A 151 16.41 26.68 22.22
CA PRO A 151 15.69 27.31 23.32
C PRO A 151 14.23 26.86 23.35
N TRP A 152 13.55 27.05 24.47
CA TRP A 152 12.12 26.81 24.57
C TRP A 152 11.37 28.14 24.65
N LEU A 153 10.82 28.56 23.52
CA LEU A 153 10.13 29.83 23.33
C LEU A 153 8.71 29.59 22.82
N PRO A 154 7.80 29.10 23.68
CA PRO A 154 6.46 28.71 23.27
C PRO A 154 5.64 29.91 22.78
N GLU A 155 4.93 29.70 21.67
CA GLU A 155 4.01 30.66 21.07
C GLU A 155 2.65 29.97 20.80
N ALA A 156 1.63 30.79 20.47
CA ALA A 156 0.34 30.27 20.10
C ALA A 156 0.45 29.31 18.87
N GLY A 157 0.00 28.07 19.02
CA GLY A 157 0.13 27.03 17.99
C GLY A 157 1.52 26.40 17.86
N HIS A 158 2.54 26.90 18.56
CA HIS A 158 3.93 26.40 18.53
C HIS A 158 4.45 26.15 19.95
N VAL A 159 4.00 25.08 20.58
CA VAL A 159 4.31 24.78 21.99
C VAL A 159 5.81 24.58 22.26
N LEU A 160 6.55 24.05 21.28
CA LEU A 160 8.00 23.90 21.38
C LEU A 160 8.78 25.14 20.92
N GLY A 161 8.07 26.17 20.42
CA GLY A 161 8.65 27.35 19.81
C GLY A 161 8.83 27.23 18.30
N ARG A 162 9.12 28.36 17.64
CA ARG A 162 9.39 28.40 16.19
C ARG A 162 10.81 28.03 15.83
N LYS A 163 11.75 28.15 16.75
CA LYS A 163 13.16 27.79 16.57
C LYS A 163 13.63 27.00 17.78
N ALA A 164 13.93 25.74 17.61
CA ALA A 164 14.37 24.90 18.71
C ALA A 164 15.22 23.73 18.19
N GLN A 165 16.19 23.33 19.02
CA GLN A 165 16.83 22.01 18.93
C GLN A 165 16.06 21.08 19.87
N ILE A 166 15.75 19.89 19.41
CA ILE A 166 15.03 18.87 20.19
C ILE A 166 15.87 17.60 20.30
N GLN A 167 15.93 17.08 21.52
CA GLN A 167 16.49 15.75 21.78
C GLN A 167 15.60 15.08 22.83
N LEU A 168 14.78 14.16 22.40
CA LEU A 168 13.76 13.52 23.22
C LEU A 168 13.87 12.00 23.10
N SER A 169 13.67 11.32 24.22
CA SER A 169 13.46 9.88 24.26
C SER A 169 12.16 9.57 25.00
N ALA A 170 11.48 8.51 24.61
CA ALA A 170 10.28 8.03 25.29
C ALA A 170 10.36 6.52 25.50
N GLY A 171 9.92 6.06 26.67
CA GLY A 171 9.83 4.61 26.93
C GLY A 171 8.75 3.95 26.09
N SER A 172 7.64 4.66 25.86
CA SER A 172 6.58 4.28 24.93
C SER A 172 5.96 5.50 24.27
N LEU A 173 5.50 5.34 23.06
CA LEU A 173 4.80 6.34 22.25
C LEU A 173 3.70 5.64 21.46
N THR A 174 2.55 6.27 21.36
CA THR A 174 1.49 5.84 20.44
C THR A 174 1.16 7.01 19.53
N LEU A 175 1.23 6.78 18.23
CA LEU A 175 0.90 7.75 17.19
C LEU A 175 -0.18 7.17 16.29
N ASN A 176 -1.35 7.81 16.24
CA ASN A 176 -2.50 7.34 15.46
C ASN A 176 -2.78 5.84 15.68
N ASN A 177 -2.80 5.40 16.93
CA ASN A 177 -2.97 4.02 17.39
C ASN A 177 -1.83 3.05 17.02
N VAL A 178 -0.72 3.53 16.46
CA VAL A 178 0.48 2.70 16.23
C VAL A 178 1.41 2.82 17.45
N PRO A 179 1.61 1.74 18.21
CA PRO A 179 2.49 1.76 19.37
C PRO A 179 3.96 1.62 18.96
N ALA A 180 4.81 2.38 19.65
CA ALA A 180 6.26 2.30 19.56
C ALA A 180 6.87 2.30 20.97
N THR A 181 8.04 1.70 21.13
CA THR A 181 8.81 1.72 22.37
C THR A 181 10.26 2.15 22.11
N ASN A 182 10.99 2.49 23.17
CA ASN A 182 12.39 2.92 23.08
C ASN A 182 12.62 4.02 22.03
N VAL A 183 11.70 4.99 22.01
CA VAL A 183 11.70 6.05 20.99
C VAL A 183 12.80 7.04 21.26
N LEU A 184 13.57 7.41 20.24
CA LEU A 184 14.54 8.48 20.22
C LEU A 184 14.22 9.42 19.06
N ILE A 185 14.18 10.72 19.33
CA ILE A 185 13.96 11.76 18.33
C ILE A 185 14.97 12.88 18.58
N GLU A 186 15.80 13.15 17.59
CA GLU A 186 16.72 14.28 17.58
C GLU A 186 16.47 15.13 16.34
N GLY A 187 16.50 16.45 16.50
CA GLY A 187 16.25 17.31 15.35
C GLY A 187 16.16 18.78 15.70
N SER A 188 15.63 19.55 14.77
CA SER A 188 15.43 20.98 14.92
C SER A 188 14.11 21.42 14.31
N ILE A 189 13.55 22.47 14.87
CA ILE A 189 12.42 23.22 14.34
C ILE A 189 12.96 24.58 13.88
N ASP A 190 12.60 25.00 12.67
CA ASP A 190 12.83 26.35 12.16
C ASP A 190 11.55 26.84 11.47
N ASN A 191 10.80 27.65 12.19
CA ASN A 191 9.45 28.07 11.85
C ASN A 191 8.51 26.85 11.67
N GLU A 192 8.03 26.60 10.48
CA GLU A 192 7.16 25.44 10.17
C GLU A 192 7.93 24.25 9.60
N GLN A 193 9.24 24.37 9.44
CA GLN A 193 10.10 23.26 9.03
C GLN A 193 10.53 22.45 10.24
N VAL A 194 10.44 21.14 10.12
CA VAL A 194 10.93 20.18 11.13
C VAL A 194 11.96 19.29 10.47
N ASN A 195 13.19 19.32 10.99
CA ASN A 195 14.27 18.45 10.55
C ASN A 195 14.55 17.42 11.64
N LEU A 196 14.26 16.15 11.37
CA LEU A 196 14.51 15.02 12.25
C LEU A 196 15.81 14.35 11.80
N SER A 197 16.91 14.71 12.45
CA SER A 197 18.25 14.23 12.11
C SER A 197 18.50 12.80 12.58
N ASN A 198 17.74 12.32 13.56
CA ASN A 198 17.81 10.96 14.04
C ASN A 198 16.43 10.54 14.60
N ILE A 199 15.90 9.48 14.06
CA ILE A 199 14.67 8.82 14.53
C ILE A 199 15.04 7.37 14.81
N GLY A 200 14.72 6.89 16.01
CA GLY A 200 14.85 5.49 16.38
C GLY A 200 13.65 5.04 17.18
N ALA A 201 13.13 3.85 16.93
CA ALA A 201 12.03 3.28 17.70
C ALA A 201 11.94 1.76 17.47
N ASP A 202 11.42 1.06 18.45
CA ASP A 202 10.92 -0.30 18.27
C ASP A 202 9.42 -0.22 17.92
N VAL A 203 9.06 -0.70 16.74
CA VAL A 203 7.69 -0.66 16.20
C VAL A 203 7.32 -2.04 15.69
N ALA A 204 6.11 -2.50 16.00
CA ALA A 204 5.59 -3.78 15.49
C ALA A 204 6.58 -4.95 15.66
N ARG A 205 7.24 -5.03 16.81
CA ARG A 205 8.25 -6.02 17.21
C ARG A 205 9.60 -5.91 16.50
N GLY A 206 9.75 -5.01 15.56
CA GLY A 206 10.99 -4.73 14.84
C GLY A 206 11.56 -3.36 15.18
N ALA A 207 12.55 -2.92 14.44
CA ALA A 207 13.24 -1.65 14.63
C ALA A 207 13.02 -0.70 13.45
N LEU A 208 12.80 0.57 13.78
CA LEU A 208 12.74 1.68 12.83
C LEU A 208 13.89 2.64 13.13
N THR A 209 14.63 3.03 12.10
CA THR A 209 15.62 4.12 12.19
C THR A 209 15.53 5.00 10.95
N GLY A 210 15.77 6.31 11.10
CA GLY A 210 15.65 7.17 9.94
C GLY A 210 16.02 8.63 10.16
N VAL A 211 15.97 9.34 9.05
CA VAL A 211 16.16 10.78 8.90
C VAL A 211 15.04 11.30 8.02
N ALA A 212 14.33 12.32 8.47
CA ALA A 212 13.21 12.89 7.73
C ALA A 212 13.11 14.40 7.96
N ARG A 213 12.52 15.10 7.00
CA ARG A 213 12.27 16.53 7.06
C ARG A 213 10.83 16.81 6.63
N ARG A 214 10.16 17.67 7.38
CA ARG A 214 8.90 18.28 7.00
C ARG A 214 9.15 19.71 6.58
N ASN A 215 8.74 20.07 5.37
CA ASN A 215 8.83 21.45 4.87
C ASN A 215 7.65 22.31 5.37
N ALA A 216 7.76 23.61 5.21
CA ALA A 216 6.74 24.58 5.64
C ALA A 216 5.39 24.42 4.90
N ASP A 217 5.40 23.87 3.68
CA ASP A 217 4.20 23.56 2.89
C ASP A 217 3.51 22.24 3.30
N GLY A 218 4.03 21.58 4.33
CA GLY A 218 3.53 20.29 4.82
C GLY A 218 4.03 19.06 4.04
N SER A 219 4.86 19.25 3.02
CA SER A 219 5.51 18.13 2.32
C SER A 219 6.56 17.44 3.19
N TRP A 220 6.75 16.15 2.97
CA TRP A 220 7.74 15.35 3.68
C TRP A 220 8.85 14.88 2.75
N MET A 221 10.07 14.93 3.23
CA MET A 221 11.25 14.31 2.65
C MET A 221 11.81 13.29 3.62
N VAL A 222 11.77 12.03 3.24
CA VAL A 222 12.40 10.92 3.96
C VAL A 222 13.75 10.66 3.32
N GLU A 223 14.81 11.19 3.91
CA GLU A 223 16.17 11.05 3.36
C GLU A 223 16.64 9.60 3.42
N ASN A 224 16.40 8.95 4.55
CA ASN A 224 16.72 7.55 4.77
C ASN A 224 15.79 6.99 5.86
N LEU A 225 15.13 5.89 5.56
CA LEU A 225 14.32 5.14 6.52
C LEU A 225 14.65 3.66 6.42
N ARG A 226 14.89 3.01 7.54
CA ARG A 226 15.12 1.58 7.64
C ARG A 226 14.13 0.96 8.60
N LEU A 227 13.52 -0.11 8.16
CA LEU A 227 12.59 -0.95 8.91
C LEU A 227 13.13 -2.37 8.92
N ASN A 228 13.47 -2.89 10.08
CA ASN A 228 14.02 -4.22 10.20
C ASN A 228 13.09 -5.08 11.06
N ASP A 229 12.84 -6.30 10.62
CA ASP A 229 12.14 -7.33 11.41
C ASP A 229 10.72 -6.94 11.84
N ILE A 230 10.05 -6.14 11.01
CA ILE A 230 8.70 -5.64 11.30
C ILE A 230 7.68 -6.77 11.21
N ARG A 231 6.85 -6.93 12.23
CA ARG A 231 5.75 -7.90 12.30
C ARG A 231 4.44 -7.16 12.56
N LEU A 232 3.77 -6.75 11.50
CA LEU A 232 2.57 -5.92 11.59
C LEU A 232 1.34 -6.68 11.11
N GLN A 233 0.31 -6.67 11.95
CA GLN A 233 -1.02 -7.13 11.62
C GLN A 233 -1.97 -5.93 11.57
N SER A 234 -2.74 -5.80 10.49
CA SER A 234 -3.70 -4.72 10.26
C SER A 234 -5.09 -5.30 10.01
N ASP A 235 -6.12 -4.57 10.42
CA ASP A 235 -7.52 -4.84 10.08
C ASP A 235 -7.96 -4.14 8.77
N LYS A 236 -7.04 -3.43 8.11
CA LYS A 236 -7.31 -2.63 6.92
C LYS A 236 -7.03 -3.40 5.63
N SER A 237 -7.80 -3.10 4.58
CA SER A 237 -7.47 -3.52 3.22
C SER A 237 -6.10 -2.96 2.79
N LEU A 238 -5.48 -3.51 1.77
CA LEU A 238 -4.17 -3.03 1.29
C LEU A 238 -4.23 -1.55 0.86
N SER A 239 -5.31 -1.11 0.22
CA SER A 239 -5.52 0.29 -0.18
C SER A 239 -5.66 1.21 1.03
N ASP A 240 -6.44 0.80 2.04
CA ASP A 240 -6.66 1.61 3.24
C ASP A 240 -5.42 1.65 4.14
N PHE A 241 -4.59 0.61 4.07
CA PHE A 241 -3.31 0.57 4.77
C PHE A 241 -2.36 1.66 4.26
N PHE A 242 -2.31 1.88 2.95
CA PHE A 242 -1.46 2.91 2.34
C PHE A 242 -2.15 4.27 2.20
N ALA A 243 -3.45 4.40 2.46
CA ALA A 243 -4.20 5.65 2.33
C ALA A 243 -3.60 6.85 3.11
N PRO A 244 -3.02 6.70 4.32
CA PRO A 244 -2.38 7.82 5.01
C PRO A 244 -1.22 8.47 4.24
N LEU A 245 -0.54 7.73 3.37
CA LEU A 245 0.55 8.28 2.55
C LEU A 245 0.04 9.25 1.47
N THR A 246 -1.22 9.15 1.08
CA THR A 246 -1.84 10.02 0.07
C THR A 246 -2.40 11.31 0.67
N THR A 247 -2.46 11.41 2.00
CA THR A 247 -2.96 12.63 2.68
C THR A 247 -1.95 13.75 2.76
N VAL A 248 -0.65 13.44 2.61
CA VAL A 248 0.41 14.44 2.59
C VAL A 248 0.46 15.16 1.23
N PRO A 249 0.73 16.48 1.18
CA PRO A 249 0.80 17.23 -0.07
C PRO A 249 1.84 16.66 -1.06
N SER A 250 2.99 16.25 -0.54
CA SER A 250 4.04 15.55 -1.28
C SER A 250 4.89 14.72 -0.32
N LEU A 251 5.32 13.57 -0.77
CA LEU A 251 6.24 12.67 -0.07
C LEU A 251 7.41 12.33 -0.99
N GLU A 252 8.61 12.78 -0.64
CA GLU A 252 9.85 12.41 -1.30
C GLU A 252 10.59 11.36 -0.47
N ILE A 253 10.94 10.24 -1.08
CA ILE A 253 11.67 9.15 -0.47
C ILE A 253 13.03 9.04 -1.16
N GLY A 254 14.07 9.55 -0.53
CA GLY A 254 15.45 9.36 -0.97
C GLY A 254 15.84 7.89 -0.90
N ARG A 255 15.63 7.27 0.27
CA ARG A 255 15.89 5.85 0.51
C ARG A 255 14.96 5.28 1.57
N LEU A 256 14.26 4.20 1.24
CA LEU A 256 13.55 3.34 2.20
C LEU A 256 14.08 1.92 2.04
N GLU A 257 14.48 1.30 3.13
CA GLU A 257 14.88 -0.11 3.20
C GLU A 257 14.01 -0.84 4.23
N VAL A 258 13.39 -1.90 3.80
CA VAL A 258 12.66 -2.84 4.65
C VAL A 258 13.37 -4.18 4.55
N THR A 259 13.68 -4.80 5.68
CA THR A 259 14.36 -6.10 5.74
C THR A 259 13.56 -7.03 6.63
N ASP A 260 13.31 -8.24 6.14
CA ASP A 260 12.61 -9.31 6.86
C ASP A 260 11.30 -8.86 7.49
N ALA A 261 10.45 -8.17 6.73
CA ALA A 261 9.15 -7.75 7.23
C ALA A 261 8.06 -8.79 6.97
N ARG A 262 7.14 -8.91 7.92
CA ARG A 262 5.89 -9.65 7.76
C ARG A 262 4.71 -8.74 8.01
N LEU A 263 3.93 -8.52 6.96
CA LEU A 263 2.77 -7.63 6.96
C LEU A 263 1.53 -8.46 6.62
N GLN A 264 0.46 -8.28 7.36
CA GLN A 264 -0.78 -9.01 7.14
C GLN A 264 -2.00 -8.12 7.32
N GLY A 265 -2.94 -8.20 6.40
CA GLY A 265 -4.27 -7.61 6.43
C GLY A 265 -5.37 -8.67 6.32
N PRO A 266 -6.65 -8.24 6.15
CA PRO A 266 -7.78 -9.17 6.05
C PRO A 266 -7.73 -10.08 4.83
N ASP A 267 -7.26 -9.56 3.70
CA ASP A 267 -7.25 -10.22 2.39
C ASP A 267 -5.89 -10.16 1.69
N TRP A 268 -4.85 -9.73 2.41
CA TRP A 268 -3.49 -9.65 1.88
C TRP A 268 -2.44 -10.01 2.93
N ALA A 269 -1.33 -10.55 2.48
CA ALA A 269 -0.17 -10.82 3.32
C ALA A 269 1.12 -10.78 2.51
N VAL A 270 2.20 -10.38 3.16
CA VAL A 270 3.56 -10.46 2.64
C VAL A 270 4.47 -11.01 3.73
N THR A 271 5.24 -12.05 3.40
CA THR A 271 6.11 -12.74 4.34
C THR A 271 7.56 -12.62 3.90
N ASP A 272 8.45 -12.36 4.85
CA ASP A 272 9.90 -12.19 4.66
C ASP A 272 10.20 -11.17 3.54
N LEU A 273 9.54 -10.01 3.67
CA LEU A 273 9.65 -8.92 2.70
C LEU A 273 10.97 -8.18 2.87
N ASP A 274 11.76 -8.18 1.81
CA ASP A 274 12.84 -7.22 1.59
C ASP A 274 12.43 -6.22 0.51
N LEU A 275 12.44 -4.93 0.83
CA LEU A 275 12.03 -3.86 -0.06
C LEU A 275 13.05 -2.73 -0.03
N SER A 276 13.46 -2.27 -1.19
CA SER A 276 14.27 -1.06 -1.36
C SER A 276 13.57 -0.09 -2.31
N LEU A 277 13.29 1.11 -1.81
CA LEU A 277 12.81 2.23 -2.62
C LEU A 277 13.88 3.32 -2.66
N ARG A 278 14.10 3.92 -3.81
CA ARG A 278 15.06 5.02 -4.00
C ARG A 278 14.50 6.08 -4.93
N ASN A 279 14.69 7.35 -4.56
CA ASN A 279 14.35 8.53 -5.37
C ASN A 279 12.88 8.52 -5.84
N LEU A 280 11.96 8.12 -4.96
CA LEU A 280 10.54 8.13 -5.25
C LEU A 280 9.90 9.40 -4.70
N THR A 281 9.15 10.07 -5.54
CA THR A 281 8.37 11.26 -5.18
C THR A 281 6.92 11.02 -5.51
N PHE A 282 6.05 11.18 -4.53
CA PHE A 282 4.59 11.10 -4.65
C PHE A 282 3.98 12.46 -4.37
N SER A 283 2.97 12.83 -5.12
CA SER A 283 2.19 14.04 -4.91
C SER A 283 0.75 13.79 -5.34
N LYS A 284 -0.21 13.97 -4.43
CA LYS A 284 -1.66 13.88 -4.73
C LYS A 284 -2.03 12.58 -5.48
N ASP A 285 -1.72 11.44 -4.92
CA ASP A 285 -2.04 10.11 -5.48
C ASP A 285 -1.28 9.72 -6.75
N ASP A 286 -0.27 10.49 -7.15
CA ASP A 286 0.53 10.22 -8.33
C ASP A 286 2.03 10.32 -8.02
N TRP A 287 2.87 9.65 -8.83
CA TRP A 287 4.32 9.80 -8.68
C TRP A 287 4.85 10.88 -9.63
N GLN A 288 5.85 11.62 -9.15
CA GLN A 288 6.56 12.67 -9.87
C GLN A 288 8.05 12.34 -10.06
N SER A 289 8.43 11.10 -9.79
CA SER A 289 9.82 10.65 -9.81
C SER A 289 10.43 10.77 -11.20
N GLN A 290 11.68 11.26 -11.28
CA GLN A 290 12.47 11.30 -12.53
C GLN A 290 13.22 9.98 -12.73
N GLU A 291 13.80 9.43 -11.67
CA GLU A 291 14.62 8.21 -11.69
C GLU A 291 14.35 7.37 -10.45
N GLY A 292 13.09 7.10 -10.15
CA GLY A 292 12.68 6.29 -9.01
C GLY A 292 13.00 4.81 -9.23
N LYS A 293 13.39 4.09 -8.17
CA LYS A 293 13.68 2.65 -8.23
C LYS A 293 12.98 1.91 -7.12
N LEU A 294 12.45 0.74 -7.47
CA LEU A 294 11.87 -0.23 -6.55
C LEU A 294 12.52 -1.58 -6.79
N SER A 295 12.99 -2.21 -5.72
CA SER A 295 13.40 -3.60 -5.71
C SER A 295 12.71 -4.29 -4.54
N MET A 296 12.08 -5.42 -4.80
CA MET A 296 11.33 -6.19 -3.80
C MET A 296 11.57 -7.68 -4.00
N ASN A 297 11.76 -8.39 -2.92
CA ASN A 297 11.60 -9.83 -2.85
C ASN A 297 10.83 -10.21 -1.57
N ALA A 298 10.18 -11.35 -1.61
CA ALA A 298 9.49 -11.92 -0.46
C ALA A 298 9.47 -13.44 -0.58
N SER A 299 9.21 -14.16 0.49
CA SER A 299 8.96 -15.61 0.43
C SER A 299 7.54 -15.89 -0.06
N GLU A 300 6.60 -15.03 0.28
CA GLU A 300 5.19 -15.21 -0.04
C GLU A 300 4.47 -13.87 -0.16
N PHE A 301 3.59 -13.76 -1.16
CA PHE A 301 2.67 -12.65 -1.35
C PHE A 301 1.27 -13.18 -1.64
N ILE A 302 0.30 -12.76 -0.82
CA ILE A 302 -1.11 -13.09 -0.96
C ILE A 302 -1.92 -11.83 -1.18
N PHE A 303 -2.81 -11.83 -2.16
CA PHE A 303 -3.78 -10.77 -2.38
C PHE A 303 -5.09 -11.37 -2.93
N GLY A 304 -6.11 -11.44 -2.09
CA GLY A 304 -7.34 -12.15 -2.41
C GLY A 304 -7.08 -13.63 -2.77
N SER A 305 -7.41 -14.01 -3.98
CA SER A 305 -7.14 -15.35 -4.52
C SER A 305 -5.77 -15.52 -5.18
N LEU A 306 -5.03 -14.43 -5.36
CA LEU A 306 -3.68 -14.48 -5.93
C LEU A 306 -2.68 -14.89 -4.84
N HIS A 307 -1.97 -15.98 -5.07
CA HIS A 307 -0.95 -16.50 -4.17
C HIS A 307 0.36 -16.70 -4.93
N LEU A 308 1.35 -15.90 -4.59
CA LEU A 308 2.68 -15.89 -5.22
C LEU A 308 3.73 -16.37 -4.22
N PHE A 309 4.62 -17.25 -4.64
CA PHE A 309 5.77 -17.69 -3.88
C PHE A 309 7.07 -17.17 -4.49
N ASP A 310 8.00 -16.78 -3.65
CA ASP A 310 9.29 -16.21 -4.02
C ASP A 310 9.18 -15.08 -5.07
N PRO A 311 8.25 -14.11 -4.92
CA PRO A 311 8.15 -13.02 -5.87
C PRO A 311 9.38 -12.14 -5.81
N ILE A 312 9.93 -11.82 -6.99
CA ILE A 312 10.99 -10.85 -7.20
C ILE A 312 10.47 -9.78 -8.16
N LEU A 313 10.52 -8.53 -7.75
CA LEU A 313 10.07 -7.40 -8.54
C LEU A 313 11.13 -6.30 -8.57
N ASN A 314 11.54 -5.89 -9.77
CA ASN A 314 12.39 -4.73 -10.00
C ASN A 314 11.70 -3.77 -10.97
N ALA A 315 11.51 -2.54 -10.56
CA ALA A 315 10.85 -1.52 -11.36
C ALA A 315 11.55 -0.16 -11.26
N GLU A 316 11.46 0.62 -12.31
CA GLU A 316 11.95 1.99 -12.39
C GLU A 316 10.80 2.92 -12.74
N PHE A 317 10.74 4.05 -12.05
CA PHE A 317 9.69 5.06 -12.20
C PHE A 317 10.26 6.27 -12.91
N SER A 318 9.54 6.77 -13.89
CA SER A 318 9.85 7.99 -14.62
C SER A 318 8.56 8.78 -14.90
N PRO A 319 8.63 10.03 -15.35
CA PRO A 319 7.45 10.78 -15.74
C PRO A 319 6.64 10.11 -16.85
N GLN A 320 7.29 9.31 -17.71
CA GLN A 320 6.68 8.62 -18.83
C GLN A 320 5.95 7.34 -18.43
N GLY A 321 6.31 6.75 -17.28
CA GLY A 321 5.68 5.52 -16.82
C GLY A 321 6.56 4.69 -15.90
N ILE A 322 6.27 3.39 -15.84
CA ILE A 322 6.97 2.42 -15.01
C ILE A 322 7.63 1.38 -15.90
N ALA A 323 8.94 1.25 -15.81
CA ALA A 323 9.68 0.18 -16.46
C ALA A 323 9.78 -1.02 -15.50
N LEU A 324 9.08 -2.10 -15.80
CA LEU A 324 9.18 -3.38 -15.11
C LEU A 324 10.42 -4.11 -15.66
N ARG A 325 11.54 -4.02 -14.95
CA ARG A 325 12.79 -4.65 -15.36
C ARG A 325 12.76 -6.16 -15.18
N GLN A 326 12.11 -6.59 -14.13
CA GLN A 326 11.96 -8.00 -13.80
C GLN A 326 10.74 -8.20 -12.92
N PHE A 327 9.93 -9.19 -13.26
CA PHE A 327 9.01 -9.85 -12.34
C PHE A 327 9.16 -11.36 -12.51
N THR A 328 9.39 -12.05 -11.42
CA THR A 328 9.51 -13.51 -11.39
C THR A 328 8.82 -14.02 -10.14
N SER A 329 8.04 -15.07 -10.25
CA SER A 329 7.40 -15.72 -9.11
C SER A 329 7.04 -17.17 -9.42
N ARG A 330 6.93 -17.99 -8.40
CA ARG A 330 6.19 -19.26 -8.51
C ARG A 330 4.71 -18.98 -8.29
N TRP A 331 3.90 -19.54 -9.16
CA TRP A 331 2.45 -19.40 -9.14
C TRP A 331 1.79 -20.69 -9.64
N GLU A 332 0.78 -21.17 -8.91
CA GLU A 332 0.01 -22.38 -9.28
C GLU A 332 0.93 -23.55 -9.71
N GLY A 333 1.89 -23.89 -8.85
CA GLY A 333 2.83 -24.97 -9.06
C GLY A 333 3.95 -24.71 -10.08
N GLY A 334 3.81 -23.70 -10.92
CA GLY A 334 4.77 -23.34 -11.96
C GLY A 334 5.52 -22.05 -11.70
N MET A 335 6.14 -21.53 -12.74
CA MET A 335 6.90 -20.28 -12.71
C MET A 335 6.36 -19.30 -13.74
N ILE A 336 6.24 -18.04 -13.32
CA ILE A 336 5.94 -16.92 -14.19
C ILE A 336 7.12 -15.95 -14.20
N ARG A 337 7.42 -15.37 -15.37
CA ARG A 337 8.42 -14.33 -15.54
C ARG A 337 7.94 -13.35 -16.58
N THR A 338 8.15 -12.06 -16.32
CA THR A 338 7.85 -11.01 -17.29
C THR A 338 8.71 -9.78 -17.06
N SER A 339 8.87 -9.00 -18.13
CA SER A 339 9.44 -7.66 -18.14
C SER A 339 8.68 -6.78 -19.12
N GLY A 340 8.82 -5.47 -19.03
CA GLY A 340 8.12 -4.55 -19.93
C GLY A 340 7.94 -3.16 -19.36
N ASN A 341 6.98 -2.42 -19.89
CA ASN A 341 6.75 -1.03 -19.51
C ASN A 341 5.25 -0.75 -19.40
N TRP A 342 4.84 -0.10 -18.33
CA TRP A 342 3.57 0.59 -18.30
C TRP A 342 3.78 2.05 -18.68
N LEU A 343 3.12 2.50 -19.74
CA LEU A 343 3.21 3.85 -20.26
C LEU A 343 2.07 4.69 -19.70
N ARG A 344 2.40 5.82 -19.13
CA ARG A 344 1.42 6.78 -18.56
C ARG A 344 0.50 7.34 -19.64
N ASP A 345 1.08 7.74 -20.75
CA ASP A 345 0.33 8.14 -21.94
C ASP A 345 -0.36 6.90 -22.54
N GLY A 346 -1.66 7.01 -22.77
CA GLY A 346 -2.47 5.89 -23.25
C GLY A 346 -2.74 4.79 -22.22
N LYS A 347 -2.15 4.81 -21.01
CA LYS A 347 -2.30 3.78 -19.97
C LYS A 347 -2.08 2.36 -20.52
N ALA A 348 -1.00 2.22 -21.27
CA ALA A 348 -0.66 1.02 -22.02
C ALA A 348 0.40 0.19 -21.30
N LEU A 349 0.11 -1.09 -21.07
CA LEU A 349 1.08 -2.06 -20.60
C LEU A 349 1.67 -2.82 -21.79
N VAL A 350 2.95 -2.65 -22.04
CA VAL A 350 3.70 -3.33 -23.09
C VAL A 350 4.72 -4.26 -22.42
N LEU A 351 4.44 -5.55 -22.42
CA LEU A 351 5.37 -6.56 -21.91
C LEU A 351 6.32 -7.00 -23.04
N ASP A 352 7.61 -6.89 -22.78
CA ASP A 352 8.65 -7.30 -23.74
C ASP A 352 8.73 -8.81 -23.85
N ASP A 353 8.60 -9.51 -22.71
CA ASP A 353 8.46 -10.95 -22.62
C ASP A 353 7.48 -11.36 -21.50
N ALA A 354 6.78 -12.45 -21.71
CA ALA A 354 6.03 -13.16 -20.71
C ALA A 354 6.28 -14.66 -20.88
N ALA A 355 6.71 -15.32 -19.81
CA ALA A 355 6.99 -16.74 -19.81
C ALA A 355 6.22 -17.43 -18.67
N LEU A 356 5.57 -18.54 -19.02
CA LEU A 356 4.86 -19.40 -18.08
C LEU A 356 5.39 -20.84 -18.24
N ALA A 357 5.80 -21.47 -17.17
CA ALA A 357 6.35 -22.82 -17.21
C ALA A 357 5.80 -23.68 -16.08
N GLY A 358 5.15 -24.79 -16.43
CA GLY A 358 4.63 -25.74 -15.46
C GLY A 358 3.49 -25.23 -14.58
N VAL A 359 2.77 -24.19 -15.04
CA VAL A 359 1.62 -23.62 -14.31
C VAL A 359 0.41 -24.57 -14.42
N GLU A 360 -0.20 -24.91 -13.30
CA GLU A 360 -1.39 -25.75 -13.21
C GLU A 360 -2.58 -24.92 -12.73
N TYR A 361 -3.31 -24.34 -13.69
CA TYR A 361 -4.35 -23.39 -13.38
C TYR A 361 -5.74 -23.89 -13.69
N THR A 362 -6.60 -23.86 -12.67
CA THR A 362 -8.04 -24.09 -12.82
C THR A 362 -8.76 -22.76 -12.91
N LEU A 363 -9.47 -22.54 -14.00
CA LEU A 363 -10.24 -21.33 -14.22
C LEU A 363 -11.36 -21.19 -13.17
N PRO A 364 -11.61 -19.99 -12.64
CA PRO A 364 -12.74 -19.74 -11.75
C PRO A 364 -14.07 -20.01 -12.44
N GLU A 365 -15.08 -20.51 -11.73
CA GLU A 365 -16.41 -20.83 -12.31
C GLU A 365 -17.03 -19.69 -13.11
N ASN A 366 -16.73 -18.45 -12.73
CA ASN A 366 -17.29 -17.26 -13.38
C ASN A 366 -16.31 -16.53 -14.30
N TRP A 367 -15.22 -17.19 -14.71
CA TRP A 367 -14.15 -16.56 -15.49
C TRP A 367 -14.66 -15.87 -16.79
N LYS A 368 -15.65 -16.47 -17.48
CA LYS A 368 -16.26 -15.91 -18.69
C LYS A 368 -16.91 -14.54 -18.41
N LYS A 369 -17.64 -14.42 -17.28
CA LYS A 369 -18.27 -13.16 -16.86
C LYS A 369 -17.24 -12.13 -16.43
N GLN A 370 -16.18 -12.55 -15.74
CA GLN A 370 -15.11 -11.65 -15.33
C GLN A 370 -14.32 -11.13 -16.54
N TRP A 371 -14.06 -11.98 -17.52
CA TRP A 371 -13.34 -11.62 -18.74
C TRP A 371 -14.08 -10.58 -19.59
N MET A 372 -15.40 -10.54 -19.52
CA MET A 372 -16.23 -9.58 -20.21
C MET A 372 -16.35 -8.22 -19.52
N LYS A 373 -15.93 -8.10 -18.25
CA LYS A 373 -15.95 -6.82 -17.53
C LYS A 373 -14.84 -5.90 -18.05
N PRO A 374 -15.12 -4.58 -18.12
CA PRO A 374 -14.07 -3.61 -18.42
C PRO A 374 -12.96 -3.67 -17.37
N LEU A 375 -11.73 -3.62 -17.82
CA LEU A 375 -10.56 -3.56 -16.96
C LEU A 375 -10.47 -2.21 -16.21
N PRO A 376 -9.70 -2.14 -15.12
CA PRO A 376 -9.50 -0.89 -14.35
C PRO A 376 -9.03 0.26 -15.24
N ALA A 377 -9.34 1.49 -14.84
CA ALA A 377 -9.06 2.70 -15.62
C ALA A 377 -7.55 2.96 -15.88
N TRP A 378 -6.67 2.32 -15.11
CA TRP A 378 -5.22 2.42 -15.29
C TRP A 378 -4.66 1.49 -16.38
N LEU A 379 -5.46 0.55 -16.92
CA LEU A 379 -5.05 -0.39 -17.97
C LEU A 379 -5.99 -0.29 -19.18
N ASN A 380 -5.62 0.53 -20.15
CA ASN A 380 -6.37 0.71 -21.39
C ASN A 380 -6.00 -0.31 -22.47
N SER A 381 -4.72 -0.68 -22.52
CA SER A 381 -4.24 -1.69 -23.47
C SER A 381 -3.14 -2.56 -22.87
N LEU A 382 -3.06 -3.81 -23.34
CA LEU A 382 -2.00 -4.76 -23.01
C LEU A 382 -1.48 -5.42 -24.28
N THR A 383 -0.19 -5.29 -24.51
CA THR A 383 0.52 -5.95 -25.61
C THR A 383 1.67 -6.79 -25.08
N LEU A 384 1.73 -8.06 -25.52
CA LEU A 384 2.86 -8.95 -25.29
C LEU A 384 3.71 -9.00 -26.55
N LYS A 385 4.94 -8.49 -26.54
CA LYS A 385 5.85 -8.61 -27.68
C LYS A 385 6.26 -10.06 -27.89
N LYS A 386 6.50 -10.78 -26.81
CA LYS A 386 6.85 -12.20 -26.83
C LYS A 386 6.15 -12.95 -25.70
N LEU A 387 5.42 -14.01 -26.06
CA LEU A 387 4.85 -14.98 -25.13
C LEU A 387 5.56 -16.33 -25.29
N SER A 388 5.90 -16.98 -24.20
CA SER A 388 6.33 -18.38 -24.19
C SER A 388 5.61 -19.13 -23.08
N ALA A 389 5.06 -20.27 -23.41
CA ALA A 389 4.41 -21.17 -22.45
C ALA A 389 5.02 -22.56 -22.59
N SER A 390 5.26 -23.27 -21.51
CA SER A 390 5.86 -24.59 -21.51
C SER A 390 5.25 -25.49 -20.44
N ARG A 391 4.72 -26.63 -20.89
CA ARG A 391 4.19 -27.72 -20.05
C ARG A 391 3.16 -27.25 -19.01
N ASN A 392 2.28 -26.35 -19.38
CA ASN A 392 1.24 -25.88 -18.48
C ASN A 392 0.01 -26.80 -18.50
N LEU A 393 -0.74 -26.80 -17.42
CA LEU A 393 -2.04 -27.47 -17.29
C LEU A 393 -3.11 -26.39 -17.11
N LEU A 394 -4.11 -26.38 -18.00
CA LEU A 394 -5.22 -25.44 -17.92
C LEU A 394 -6.53 -26.21 -17.87
N ILE A 395 -7.38 -25.91 -16.89
CA ILE A 395 -8.62 -26.65 -16.61
C ILE A 395 -9.80 -25.69 -16.52
N ASP A 396 -10.89 -25.99 -17.19
CA ASP A 396 -12.21 -25.38 -16.98
C ASP A 396 -13.18 -26.47 -16.46
N ILE A 397 -13.72 -26.23 -15.29
CA ILE A 397 -14.65 -27.14 -14.60
C ILE A 397 -16.13 -26.82 -14.86
N ASP A 398 -16.45 -25.94 -15.82
CA ASP A 398 -17.83 -25.59 -16.18
C ASP A 398 -18.62 -26.89 -16.54
N PRO A 399 -19.65 -27.26 -15.76
CA PRO A 399 -20.39 -28.52 -16.02
C PRO A 399 -21.04 -28.58 -17.39
N ALA A 400 -21.33 -27.43 -18.00
CA ALA A 400 -21.95 -27.35 -19.32
C ALA A 400 -20.97 -27.73 -20.44
N PHE A 401 -19.70 -27.41 -20.27
CA PHE A 401 -18.65 -27.72 -21.24
C PHE A 401 -17.28 -27.78 -20.56
N PRO A 402 -16.99 -28.79 -19.74
CA PRO A 402 -15.70 -28.93 -19.10
C PRO A 402 -14.60 -29.20 -20.14
N TRP A 403 -13.42 -28.60 -19.92
CA TRP A 403 -12.27 -28.88 -20.78
C TRP A 403 -10.95 -28.81 -20.02
N GLN A 404 -9.94 -29.45 -20.57
CA GLN A 404 -8.61 -29.51 -20.01
C GLN A 404 -7.57 -29.54 -21.13
N LEU A 405 -6.47 -28.82 -20.97
CA LEU A 405 -5.28 -28.87 -21.82
C LEU A 405 -4.09 -29.32 -20.98
N THR A 406 -3.45 -30.42 -21.34
CA THR A 406 -2.35 -31.01 -20.59
C THR A 406 -1.03 -30.83 -21.32
N ALA A 407 0.02 -30.42 -20.58
CA ALA A 407 1.34 -30.06 -21.10
C ALA A 407 1.22 -29.07 -22.28
N LEU A 408 0.51 -27.94 -21.99
CA LEU A 408 0.30 -26.87 -22.95
C LEU A 408 1.59 -26.11 -23.15
N ASP A 409 2.08 -26.13 -24.37
CA ASP A 409 3.18 -25.31 -24.89
C ASP A 409 2.62 -24.20 -25.78
N GLY A 410 3.25 -23.05 -25.80
CA GLY A 410 2.79 -21.94 -26.59
C GLY A 410 3.86 -20.92 -26.89
N TYR A 411 3.68 -20.27 -28.03
CA TYR A 411 4.50 -19.16 -28.47
C TYR A 411 3.60 -18.09 -29.08
N GLY A 412 3.89 -16.84 -28.78
CA GLY A 412 3.16 -15.71 -29.35
C GLY A 412 4.06 -14.51 -29.60
N ALA A 413 3.70 -13.72 -30.61
CA ALA A 413 4.42 -12.50 -30.95
C ALA A 413 3.44 -11.33 -31.20
N ASN A 414 3.76 -10.18 -30.61
CA ASN A 414 3.01 -8.92 -30.74
C ASN A 414 1.50 -9.08 -30.44
N LEU A 415 1.18 -9.90 -29.42
CA LEU A 415 -0.18 -10.17 -29.02
C LEU A 415 -0.80 -8.99 -28.30
N GLY A 416 -1.78 -8.32 -28.92
CA GLY A 416 -2.66 -7.36 -28.27
C GLY A 416 -3.76 -8.11 -27.52
N LEU A 417 -3.67 -8.17 -26.18
CA LEU A 417 -4.61 -8.91 -25.34
C LEU A 417 -5.68 -8.02 -24.70
N VAL A 418 -5.44 -6.73 -24.64
CA VAL A 418 -6.40 -5.73 -24.16
C VAL A 418 -6.41 -4.57 -25.11
N GLN A 419 -7.61 -4.12 -25.47
CA GLN A 419 -7.83 -2.87 -26.22
C GLN A 419 -9.08 -2.18 -25.66
N ASP A 420 -9.00 -0.87 -25.40
CA ASP A 420 -10.09 -0.07 -24.82
C ASP A 420 -10.68 -0.72 -23.56
N ARG A 421 -9.79 -1.22 -22.68
CA ARG A 421 -10.11 -1.91 -21.43
C ARG A 421 -10.88 -3.23 -21.60
N LYS A 422 -10.87 -3.80 -22.79
CA LYS A 422 -11.57 -5.08 -23.10
C LYS A 422 -10.56 -6.16 -23.45
N TRP A 423 -10.74 -7.33 -22.85
CA TRP A 423 -9.99 -8.53 -23.20
C TRP A 423 -10.31 -9.01 -24.62
N GLY A 424 -9.33 -9.58 -25.29
CA GLY A 424 -9.48 -10.20 -26.61
C GLY A 424 -8.13 -10.56 -27.20
N VAL A 425 -8.12 -11.00 -28.46
CA VAL A 425 -6.91 -11.14 -29.27
C VAL A 425 -7.03 -10.12 -30.39
N TRP A 426 -6.51 -8.91 -30.16
CA TRP A 426 -6.70 -7.75 -31.03
C TRP A 426 -5.63 -7.61 -32.12
N SER A 427 -4.46 -8.21 -31.90
CA SER A 427 -3.35 -8.20 -32.85
C SER A 427 -2.36 -9.33 -32.58
N GLY A 428 -1.45 -9.58 -33.50
CA GLY A 428 -0.33 -10.49 -33.34
C GLY A 428 -0.59 -11.91 -33.84
N ASN A 429 0.26 -12.82 -33.41
CA ASN A 429 0.11 -14.24 -33.76
C ASN A 429 0.42 -15.13 -32.55
N ALA A 430 -0.16 -16.32 -32.52
CA ALA A 430 0.12 -17.32 -31.52
C ALA A 430 0.01 -18.73 -32.12
N THR A 431 0.87 -19.61 -31.60
CA THR A 431 0.78 -21.06 -31.81
C THR A 431 0.76 -21.73 -30.44
N LEU A 432 -0.25 -22.59 -30.24
CA LEU A 432 -0.45 -23.35 -29.01
C LEU A 432 -0.49 -24.82 -29.34
N ASN A 433 0.16 -25.67 -28.57
CA ASN A 433 0.16 -27.12 -28.70
C ASN A 433 0.00 -27.72 -27.31
N ALA A 434 -0.71 -28.85 -27.21
CA ALA A 434 -0.73 -29.61 -25.99
C ALA A 434 -0.44 -31.09 -26.25
N ALA A 435 0.02 -31.82 -25.26
CA ALA A 435 0.23 -33.27 -25.40
C ALA A 435 -1.11 -33.99 -25.52
N ALA A 436 -2.10 -33.57 -24.72
CA ALA A 436 -3.46 -34.11 -24.74
C ALA A 436 -4.44 -32.99 -24.33
N ALA A 437 -5.70 -33.17 -24.72
CA ALA A 437 -6.81 -32.36 -24.23
C ALA A 437 -8.07 -33.20 -24.10
N THR A 438 -8.97 -32.77 -23.23
CA THR A 438 -10.34 -33.27 -23.15
C THR A 438 -11.28 -32.11 -23.37
N PHE A 439 -12.18 -32.18 -24.33
CA PHE A 439 -13.21 -31.18 -24.60
C PHE A 439 -14.59 -31.81 -24.44
N ASN A 440 -15.29 -31.43 -23.39
CA ASN A 440 -16.61 -31.98 -23.05
C ASN A 440 -16.66 -33.53 -23.17
N ARG A 441 -15.75 -34.23 -22.47
CA ARG A 441 -15.64 -35.69 -22.41
C ARG A 441 -15.10 -36.36 -23.69
N VAL A 442 -14.64 -35.60 -24.67
CA VAL A 442 -13.96 -36.15 -25.85
C VAL A 442 -12.46 -35.94 -25.69
N ASP A 443 -11.72 -37.02 -25.57
CA ASP A 443 -10.27 -36.99 -25.47
C ASP A 443 -9.64 -36.87 -26.84
N VAL A 444 -8.69 -35.93 -26.94
CA VAL A 444 -7.90 -35.72 -28.16
C VAL A 444 -6.42 -35.66 -27.80
N ARG A 445 -5.59 -36.04 -28.73
CA ARG A 445 -4.12 -36.05 -28.60
C ARG A 445 -3.51 -35.00 -29.51
N ARG A 446 -2.43 -34.38 -29.04
CA ARG A 446 -1.65 -33.40 -29.77
C ARG A 446 -2.51 -32.30 -30.42
N PRO A 447 -3.44 -31.67 -29.67
CA PRO A 447 -4.15 -30.52 -30.22
C PRO A 447 -3.16 -29.41 -30.56
N SER A 448 -3.36 -28.80 -31.72
CA SER A 448 -2.57 -27.65 -32.21
C SER A 448 -3.50 -26.54 -32.63
N LEU A 449 -3.13 -25.32 -32.30
CA LEU A 449 -3.83 -24.09 -32.71
C LEU A 449 -2.80 -23.08 -33.20
N SER A 450 -2.99 -22.56 -34.40
CA SER A 450 -2.24 -21.42 -34.94
C SER A 450 -3.19 -20.31 -35.35
N LEU A 451 -2.95 -19.12 -34.86
CA LEU A 451 -3.79 -17.96 -35.16
C LEU A 451 -2.97 -16.71 -35.49
N THR A 452 -3.59 -15.82 -36.25
CA THR A 452 -3.15 -14.46 -36.48
C THR A 452 -4.31 -13.51 -36.28
N ALA A 453 -4.05 -12.34 -35.68
CA ALA A 453 -5.06 -11.33 -35.44
C ALA A 453 -4.63 -9.98 -35.97
N ASN A 454 -5.60 -9.21 -36.42
CA ASN A 454 -5.47 -7.80 -36.79
C ASN A 454 -6.72 -7.03 -36.32
N ALA A 455 -6.79 -5.74 -36.59
CA ALA A 455 -7.88 -4.89 -36.12
C ALA A 455 -9.29 -5.34 -36.57
N SER A 456 -9.41 -6.13 -37.67
CA SER A 456 -10.70 -6.55 -38.23
C SER A 456 -11.05 -8.01 -37.95
N THR A 457 -10.07 -8.90 -37.88
CA THR A 457 -10.31 -10.35 -37.78
C THR A 457 -9.25 -11.07 -36.97
N VAL A 458 -9.67 -12.17 -36.33
CA VAL A 458 -8.81 -13.24 -35.83
C VAL A 458 -8.95 -14.42 -36.81
N ASN A 459 -7.86 -14.81 -37.45
CA ASN A 459 -7.82 -15.96 -38.35
C ASN A 459 -7.13 -17.13 -37.68
N ILE A 460 -7.81 -18.24 -37.54
CA ILE A 460 -7.29 -19.52 -37.09
C ILE A 460 -6.93 -20.31 -38.34
N SER A 461 -5.64 -20.32 -38.66
CA SER A 461 -5.12 -21.03 -39.84
C SER A 461 -4.98 -22.51 -39.64
N GLU A 462 -4.87 -22.96 -38.39
CA GLU A 462 -4.78 -24.36 -38.02
C GLU A 462 -5.47 -24.55 -36.68
N LEU A 463 -6.36 -25.51 -36.64
CA LEU A 463 -6.90 -26.14 -35.44
C LEU A 463 -6.96 -27.64 -35.73
N SER A 464 -6.10 -28.43 -35.13
CA SER A 464 -6.01 -29.86 -35.41
C SER A 464 -5.88 -30.68 -34.13
N ALA A 465 -6.39 -31.90 -34.15
CA ALA A 465 -6.23 -32.84 -33.04
C ALA A 465 -6.47 -34.28 -33.52
N PHE A 466 -5.74 -35.22 -32.94
CA PHE A 466 -6.01 -36.65 -33.14
C PHE A 466 -7.07 -37.13 -32.16
N THR A 467 -8.13 -37.74 -32.65
CA THR A 467 -9.05 -38.52 -31.85
C THR A 467 -8.46 -39.90 -31.56
N GLU A 468 -9.22 -40.84 -30.99
CA GLU A 468 -8.74 -42.21 -30.74
C GLU A 468 -8.25 -42.88 -32.03
N LYS A 469 -8.97 -42.72 -33.15
CA LYS A 469 -8.72 -43.42 -34.41
C LYS A 469 -8.39 -42.51 -35.58
N GLY A 470 -8.80 -41.25 -35.55
CA GLY A 470 -8.70 -40.36 -36.72
C GLY A 470 -8.15 -39.00 -36.38
N LEU A 471 -8.20 -38.08 -37.35
CA LEU A 471 -7.71 -36.71 -37.29
C LEU A 471 -8.85 -35.74 -37.56
N LEU A 472 -8.93 -34.71 -36.74
CA LEU A 472 -9.76 -33.51 -36.95
C LEU A 472 -8.87 -32.35 -37.34
N GLU A 473 -9.25 -31.61 -38.36
CA GLU A 473 -8.59 -30.39 -38.83
C GLU A 473 -9.65 -29.33 -39.10
N ALA A 474 -9.37 -28.10 -38.68
CA ALA A 474 -10.26 -26.98 -38.91
C ALA A 474 -9.49 -25.67 -39.18
N THR A 475 -10.17 -24.80 -39.89
CA THR A 475 -9.81 -23.36 -39.97
C THR A 475 -11.00 -22.53 -39.53
N ALA A 476 -10.73 -21.36 -38.97
CA ALA A 476 -11.81 -20.49 -38.58
C ALA A 476 -11.41 -19.01 -38.74
N SER A 477 -12.41 -18.15 -38.84
CA SER A 477 -12.22 -16.71 -38.78
C SER A 477 -13.26 -16.11 -37.84
N VAL A 478 -12.85 -15.13 -37.05
CA VAL A 478 -13.73 -14.40 -36.14
C VAL A 478 -13.54 -12.92 -36.44
N SER A 479 -14.62 -12.22 -36.84
CA SER A 479 -14.56 -10.77 -36.97
C SER A 479 -14.40 -10.13 -35.60
N GLN A 480 -13.69 -9.02 -35.53
CA GLN A 480 -13.62 -8.23 -34.31
C GLN A 480 -15.00 -7.57 -34.04
N LEU A 481 -15.11 -6.56 -33.22
CA LEU A 481 -16.36 -5.90 -32.92
C LEU A 481 -17.10 -5.38 -34.19
N PRO A 482 -18.46 -5.20 -34.12
CA PRO A 482 -19.29 -5.41 -32.94
C PRO A 482 -19.91 -6.80 -32.78
N GLN A 483 -20.07 -7.56 -33.85
CA GLN A 483 -20.92 -8.76 -33.82
C GLN A 483 -20.14 -10.07 -33.66
N ARG A 484 -18.81 -10.04 -33.76
CA ARG A 484 -17.93 -11.23 -33.72
C ARG A 484 -18.46 -12.39 -34.54
N GLN A 485 -18.76 -12.12 -35.81
CA GLN A 485 -19.16 -13.17 -36.75
C GLN A 485 -18.05 -14.18 -36.91
N THR A 486 -18.40 -15.45 -36.72
CA THR A 486 -17.46 -16.54 -36.76
C THR A 486 -17.81 -17.45 -37.93
N GLN A 487 -16.82 -17.90 -38.65
CA GLN A 487 -16.92 -18.95 -39.68
C GLN A 487 -15.93 -20.04 -39.35
N ILE A 488 -16.34 -21.29 -39.50
CA ILE A 488 -15.50 -22.47 -39.27
C ILE A 488 -15.69 -23.47 -40.41
N SER A 489 -14.60 -24.04 -40.86
CA SER A 489 -14.56 -25.20 -41.75
C SER A 489 -13.77 -26.29 -41.04
N LEU A 490 -14.40 -27.46 -40.84
CA LEU A 490 -13.82 -28.60 -40.15
C LEU A 490 -13.92 -29.83 -41.02
N THR A 491 -12.85 -30.61 -41.07
CA THR A 491 -12.80 -31.94 -41.68
C THR A 491 -12.35 -32.95 -40.65
N GLY A 492 -12.98 -34.10 -40.65
CA GLY A 492 -12.56 -35.26 -39.87
C GLY A 492 -12.31 -36.45 -40.78
N ARG A 493 -11.22 -37.15 -40.57
CA ARG A 493 -10.84 -38.35 -41.35
C ARG A 493 -10.67 -39.54 -40.41
N GLY A 494 -11.42 -40.59 -40.65
CA GLY A 494 -11.41 -41.81 -39.84
C GLY A 494 -11.85 -41.57 -38.39
N VAL A 495 -12.71 -40.59 -38.15
CA VAL A 495 -13.23 -40.23 -36.82
C VAL A 495 -14.60 -40.83 -36.59
N PRO A 496 -15.05 -41.01 -35.33
CA PRO A 496 -16.45 -41.32 -35.07
C PRO A 496 -17.34 -40.26 -35.71
N VAL A 497 -18.27 -40.64 -36.60
CA VAL A 497 -19.10 -39.69 -37.35
C VAL A 497 -19.95 -38.80 -36.45
N ASN A 498 -20.25 -39.24 -35.23
CA ASN A 498 -20.97 -38.48 -34.20
C ASN A 498 -20.05 -37.74 -33.20
N VAL A 499 -18.75 -37.56 -33.48
CA VAL A 499 -17.80 -36.89 -32.58
C VAL A 499 -18.25 -35.48 -32.19
N LEU A 500 -18.90 -34.75 -33.10
CA LEU A 500 -19.38 -33.39 -32.88
C LEU A 500 -20.63 -33.31 -31.96
N GLN A 501 -21.29 -34.46 -31.67
CA GLN A 501 -22.46 -34.50 -30.80
C GLN A 501 -22.12 -33.98 -29.38
N GLN A 502 -20.98 -34.35 -28.86
CA GLN A 502 -20.54 -33.90 -27.54
C GLN A 502 -20.21 -32.39 -27.51
N TRP A 503 -20.01 -31.80 -28.68
CA TRP A 503 -19.71 -30.34 -28.82
C TRP A 503 -20.92 -29.52 -29.26
N GLY A 504 -22.13 -30.13 -29.18
CA GLY A 504 -23.40 -29.44 -29.37
C GLY A 504 -24.00 -29.54 -30.77
N TRP A 505 -23.37 -30.27 -31.69
CA TRP A 505 -24.01 -30.59 -32.97
C TRP A 505 -24.99 -31.78 -32.78
N PRO A 506 -26.20 -31.77 -33.35
CA PRO A 506 -27.14 -32.86 -33.19
C PRO A 506 -26.61 -34.20 -33.74
N ALA A 507 -27.04 -35.29 -33.12
CA ALA A 507 -26.63 -36.63 -33.56
C ALA A 507 -27.02 -36.90 -35.01
N LEU A 508 -26.13 -37.56 -35.75
CA LEU A 508 -26.39 -38.07 -37.08
C LEU A 508 -27.09 -39.45 -36.98
N PRO A 509 -28.06 -39.76 -37.84
CA PRO A 509 -28.61 -41.11 -37.97
C PRO A 509 -27.62 -42.02 -38.71
N LEU A 510 -26.37 -42.04 -38.30
CA LEU A 510 -25.26 -42.77 -38.90
C LEU A 510 -24.33 -43.21 -37.78
N ALA A 511 -23.83 -44.42 -37.85
CA ALA A 511 -22.94 -44.99 -36.85
C ALA A 511 -21.57 -45.36 -37.45
N GLY A 512 -20.60 -45.59 -36.57
CA GLY A 512 -19.26 -46.04 -36.93
C GLY A 512 -18.27 -44.90 -37.17
N ASP A 513 -17.09 -45.26 -37.66
CA ASP A 513 -16.03 -44.32 -38.01
C ASP A 513 -16.12 -43.91 -39.47
N GLY A 514 -15.69 -42.72 -39.83
CA GLY A 514 -15.77 -42.24 -41.21
C GLY A 514 -15.18 -40.86 -41.39
N ASN A 515 -15.62 -40.19 -42.44
CA ASN A 515 -15.19 -38.85 -42.76
C ASN A 515 -16.35 -37.86 -42.54
N ILE A 516 -16.04 -36.74 -41.97
CA ILE A 516 -17.00 -35.64 -41.74
C ILE A 516 -16.46 -34.36 -42.35
N GLN A 517 -17.36 -33.53 -42.82
CA GLN A 517 -17.07 -32.20 -43.31
C GLN A 517 -18.14 -31.23 -42.78
N LEU A 518 -17.73 -30.25 -41.97
CA LEU A 518 -18.61 -29.23 -41.43
C LEU A 518 -18.18 -27.86 -41.95
N THR A 519 -19.15 -27.08 -42.42
CA THR A 519 -19.02 -25.63 -42.58
C THR A 519 -20.10 -24.98 -41.74
N ALA A 520 -19.70 -24.04 -40.88
CA ALA A 520 -20.65 -23.37 -40.03
C ALA A 520 -20.29 -21.91 -39.83
N SER A 521 -21.29 -21.09 -39.54
CA SER A 521 -21.15 -19.70 -39.16
C SER A 521 -22.03 -19.41 -37.94
N GLY A 522 -21.65 -18.40 -37.17
CA GLY A 522 -22.39 -17.98 -35.99
C GLY A 522 -21.89 -16.66 -35.47
N SER A 523 -22.43 -16.16 -34.38
CA SER A 523 -22.03 -14.93 -33.76
C SER A 523 -21.65 -15.17 -32.29
N ILE A 524 -20.40 -14.84 -31.91
CA ILE A 524 -19.89 -14.98 -30.54
C ILE A 524 -20.03 -13.63 -29.84
N GLN A 525 -21.21 -13.38 -29.25
CA GLN A 525 -21.48 -12.18 -28.46
C GLN A 525 -21.68 -12.55 -26.99
N ALA A 526 -21.33 -11.63 -26.10
CA ALA A 526 -21.33 -11.86 -24.66
C ALA A 526 -22.70 -12.26 -24.09
N ASP A 527 -23.75 -11.63 -24.55
CA ASP A 527 -25.10 -11.74 -23.97
C ASP A 527 -26.11 -12.43 -24.91
N VAL A 528 -25.63 -13.00 -26.02
CA VAL A 528 -26.48 -13.66 -27.01
C VAL A 528 -26.16 -15.16 -27.04
N PRO A 529 -27.15 -16.07 -26.84
CA PRO A 529 -26.93 -17.50 -26.97
C PRO A 529 -26.38 -17.83 -28.35
N LEU A 530 -25.29 -18.58 -28.43
CA LEU A 530 -24.64 -18.95 -29.69
C LEU A 530 -25.56 -19.76 -30.60
N LYS A 531 -26.26 -20.78 -30.06
CA LYS A 531 -27.05 -21.74 -30.81
C LYS A 531 -28.04 -21.14 -31.80
N PRO A 532 -28.86 -20.13 -31.46
CA PRO A 532 -29.80 -19.53 -32.42
C PRO A 532 -29.13 -18.76 -33.56
N THR A 533 -27.84 -18.44 -33.46
CA THR A 533 -27.06 -17.75 -34.50
C THR A 533 -26.37 -18.67 -35.47
N VAL A 534 -26.35 -19.98 -35.17
CA VAL A 534 -25.59 -20.98 -35.93
C VAL A 534 -26.34 -21.39 -37.20
N ASN A 535 -25.65 -21.24 -38.32
CA ASN A 535 -26.03 -21.77 -39.60
C ASN A 535 -24.88 -22.65 -40.12
N GLY A 536 -25.18 -23.80 -40.73
CA GLY A 536 -24.09 -24.63 -41.23
C GLY A 536 -24.60 -25.92 -41.89
N GLN A 537 -23.68 -26.66 -42.44
CA GLN A 537 -23.92 -27.94 -43.07
C GLN A 537 -22.85 -28.92 -42.63
N LEU A 538 -23.30 -30.10 -42.19
CA LEU A 538 -22.46 -31.25 -41.85
C LEU A 538 -22.75 -32.38 -42.85
N HIS A 539 -21.74 -32.81 -43.56
CA HIS A 539 -21.76 -33.97 -44.40
C HIS A 539 -20.92 -35.10 -43.76
N ALA A 540 -21.43 -36.28 -43.67
CA ALA A 540 -20.75 -37.43 -43.10
C ALA A 540 -20.89 -38.67 -43.97
N VAL A 541 -19.80 -39.45 -44.09
CA VAL A 541 -19.73 -40.72 -44.81
C VAL A 541 -19.04 -41.72 -43.88
N ASN A 542 -19.72 -42.84 -43.56
CA ASN A 542 -19.11 -43.87 -42.72
C ASN A 542 -18.30 -44.89 -43.57
N ALA A 543 -17.66 -45.85 -42.90
CA ALA A 543 -16.86 -46.87 -43.53
C ALA A 543 -17.68 -47.78 -44.47
N GLU A 544 -18.98 -47.86 -44.26
CA GLU A 544 -19.94 -48.65 -45.12
C GLU A 544 -20.44 -47.83 -46.32
N GLN A 545 -19.87 -46.65 -46.57
CA GLN A 545 -20.26 -45.71 -47.66
C GLN A 545 -21.68 -45.14 -47.51
N GLN A 546 -22.33 -45.29 -46.36
CA GLN A 546 -23.56 -44.56 -46.07
C GLN A 546 -23.30 -43.10 -45.87
N GLN A 547 -24.16 -42.25 -46.43
CA GLN A 547 -23.97 -40.79 -46.40
C GLN A 547 -25.17 -40.10 -45.73
N VAL A 548 -24.88 -39.08 -44.99
CA VAL A 548 -25.89 -38.21 -44.35
C VAL A 548 -25.43 -36.75 -44.42
N THR A 549 -26.38 -35.89 -44.76
CA THR A 549 -26.19 -34.48 -44.72
C THR A 549 -27.19 -33.83 -43.75
N GLN A 550 -26.70 -33.08 -42.79
CA GLN A 550 -27.50 -32.26 -41.92
C GLN A 550 -27.26 -30.77 -42.22
N THR A 551 -28.33 -29.99 -42.30
CA THR A 551 -28.27 -28.56 -42.45
C THR A 551 -28.86 -27.91 -41.19
N MET A 552 -28.16 -26.97 -40.63
CA MET A 552 -28.59 -26.15 -39.48
C MET A 552 -28.91 -24.73 -39.95
N THR A 553 -30.08 -24.23 -39.58
CA THR A 553 -30.49 -22.86 -39.85
C THR A 553 -31.06 -22.25 -38.58
N GLY A 554 -30.44 -21.19 -38.08
CA GLY A 554 -30.87 -20.57 -36.81
C GLY A 554 -30.86 -21.51 -35.62
N GLY A 555 -29.92 -22.46 -35.59
CA GLY A 555 -29.83 -23.50 -34.54
C GLY A 555 -30.82 -24.68 -34.65
N VAL A 556 -31.64 -24.73 -35.70
CA VAL A 556 -32.57 -25.79 -35.97
C VAL A 556 -32.05 -26.69 -37.10
N VAL A 557 -32.04 -27.98 -36.91
CA VAL A 557 -31.47 -28.97 -37.86
C VAL A 557 -32.54 -29.61 -38.71
N SER A 558 -32.24 -29.78 -40.01
CA SER A 558 -32.91 -30.68 -40.96
C SER A 558 -31.91 -31.73 -41.46
N THR A 559 -32.36 -32.99 -41.63
CA THR A 559 -31.51 -34.11 -42.05
C THR A 559 -32.01 -34.69 -43.36
N THR A 560 -31.07 -34.90 -44.29
CA THR A 560 -31.31 -35.62 -45.54
C THR A 560 -30.38 -36.83 -45.57
N ALA A 561 -30.92 -38.02 -45.56
CA ALA A 561 -30.18 -39.26 -45.79
C ALA A 561 -30.24 -39.63 -47.30
N GLN A 562 -29.10 -40.01 -47.85
CA GLN A 562 -28.98 -40.53 -49.22
C GLN A 562 -28.50 -41.96 -49.17
#